data_e4868e2f5764b858926a91f53f340265
#
_entry.id   e4868e2f5764b858926a91f53f340265
#
_cell.length_a   1.000
_cell.length_b   1.000
_cell.length_c   1.000
_cell.angle_alpha   90.00
_cell.angle_beta   90.00
_cell.angle_gamma   90.00
#
_symmetry.space_group_name_H-M   'P 1'
#
loop_
_entity.id
_entity.type
_entity.pdbx_description
1 polymer ?
#
loop_
_entity_poly.entity_id
_entity_poly.type
_entity_poly.pdbx_seq_one_letter_code
_entity_poly.pdbx_strand_id
1 'polypeptide(L)'
;MFLICFVNSGLYNNSAFYRVIENTLVQAGDLEFGYHDNINYFKIGSGTSKLGKLKSELSNDYEFKAGTVAMARGEFDTEDSEFFIILKDIPLYQGEYTPLGKVIFGLDALKKIKVGNKTDYVLRPDYIKEFQLLEH
;
A
#
# COMPACT_ATOMS: atom_id res chain seq x y z
N MET A 1 -14.04 -4.37 -6.96
CA MET A 1 -13.14 -4.01 -5.87
C MET A 1 -12.74 -2.54 -6.00
N PHE A 2 -12.81 -1.80 -4.93
CA PHE A 2 -12.52 -0.35 -4.93
C PHE A 2 -11.09 -0.02 -5.35
N LEU A 3 -10.11 -0.86 -5.01
CA LEU A 3 -8.72 -0.60 -5.40
C LEU A 3 -8.57 -0.48 -6.91
N ILE A 4 -9.21 -1.36 -7.69
CA ILE A 4 -9.17 -1.31 -9.16
C ILE A 4 -9.74 0.02 -9.65
N CYS A 5 -10.88 0.44 -9.10
CA CYS A 5 -11.48 1.73 -9.45
C CYS A 5 -10.54 2.89 -9.11
N PHE A 6 -9.91 2.85 -7.95
CA PHE A 6 -8.98 3.91 -7.52
C PHE A 6 -7.76 3.98 -8.43
N VAL A 7 -7.20 2.83 -8.82
CA VAL A 7 -6.06 2.80 -9.75
C VAL A 7 -6.46 3.36 -11.11
N ASN A 8 -7.57 2.88 -11.67
CA ASN A 8 -8.03 3.29 -13.00
C ASN A 8 -8.43 4.77 -13.08
N SER A 9 -8.93 5.33 -11.97
CA SER A 9 -9.28 6.75 -11.91
C SER A 9 -8.09 7.66 -11.59
N GLY A 10 -6.93 7.10 -11.32
CA GLY A 10 -5.73 7.87 -10.98
C GLY A 10 -5.71 8.43 -9.56
N LEU A 11 -6.58 7.95 -8.68
CA LEU A 11 -6.66 8.46 -7.31
C LEU A 11 -5.40 8.19 -6.49
N TYR A 12 -4.64 7.16 -6.83
CA TYR A 12 -3.37 6.86 -6.16
C TYR A 12 -2.20 7.69 -6.66
N ASN A 13 -2.34 8.41 -7.76
CA ASN A 13 -1.29 9.30 -8.25
C ASN A 13 -1.06 10.40 -7.22
N ASN A 14 0.19 10.70 -6.91
CA ASN A 14 0.63 11.63 -5.87
C ASN A 14 0.37 11.15 -4.42
N SER A 15 -0.08 9.92 -4.24
CA SER A 15 -0.18 9.31 -2.92
C SER A 15 1.20 8.97 -2.39
N ALA A 16 1.48 9.34 -1.15
CA ALA A 16 2.80 9.21 -0.55
C ALA A 16 3.04 7.81 0.04
N PHE A 17 4.25 7.31 -0.14
CA PHE A 17 4.74 6.16 0.61
C PHE A 17 5.09 6.61 2.03
N TYR A 18 4.08 6.77 2.86
CA TYR A 18 4.21 7.40 4.17
C TYR A 18 4.80 6.47 5.23
N ARG A 19 4.78 5.18 4.99
CA ARG A 19 5.33 4.17 5.91
C ARG A 19 6.23 3.23 5.13
N VAL A 20 7.51 3.24 5.48
CA VAL A 20 8.53 2.43 4.79
C VAL A 20 9.42 1.76 5.82
N ILE A 21 9.42 0.45 5.80
CA ILE A 21 10.32 -0.38 6.61
C ILE A 21 11.39 -0.92 5.68
N GLU A 22 12.65 -0.55 5.94
CA GLU A 22 13.78 -0.87 5.08
C GLU A 22 13.84 -2.35 4.73
N ASN A 23 14.01 -2.65 3.45
CA ASN A 23 14.12 -4.02 2.91
C ASN A 23 12.94 -4.93 3.27
N THR A 24 11.82 -4.37 3.69
CA THR A 24 10.66 -5.14 4.17
C THR A 24 9.40 -4.80 3.39
N LEU A 25 8.90 -3.57 3.57
CA LEU A 25 7.66 -3.17 2.89
C LEU A 25 7.59 -1.65 2.70
N VAL A 26 6.76 -1.25 1.76
CA VAL A 26 6.36 0.15 1.54
C VAL A 26 4.84 0.21 1.55
N GLN A 27 4.28 1.24 2.19
CA GLN A 27 2.84 1.40 2.36
C GLN A 27 2.39 2.78 1.89
N ALA A 28 1.29 2.82 1.16
CA ALA A 28 0.71 4.03 0.59
C ALA A 28 -0.81 3.88 0.51
N GLY A 29 -1.47 4.89 -0.08
CA GLY A 29 -2.89 4.79 -0.39
C GLY A 29 -3.82 5.45 0.60
N ASP A 30 -3.31 6.31 1.50
CA ASP A 30 -4.18 7.15 2.31
C ASP A 30 -4.71 8.29 1.43
N LEU A 31 -5.93 8.13 0.95
CA LEU A 31 -6.55 9.06 0.00
C LEU A 31 -7.08 10.33 0.68
N GLU A 32 -7.02 10.40 1.99
CA GLU A 32 -7.49 11.56 2.74
C GLU A 32 -6.35 12.43 3.24
N PHE A 33 -5.31 11.83 3.83
CA PHE A 33 -4.24 12.56 4.50
C PHE A 33 -2.86 12.33 3.87
N GLY A 34 -2.76 11.53 2.83
CA GLY A 34 -1.50 11.04 2.29
C GLY A 34 -1.13 11.51 0.89
N TYR A 35 -1.75 12.57 0.37
CA TYR A 35 -1.31 13.13 -0.90
C TYR A 35 -0.07 14.01 -0.73
N HIS A 36 0.88 13.84 -1.63
CA HIS A 36 2.17 14.52 -1.63
C HIS A 36 2.09 16.03 -1.36
N ASP A 37 1.12 16.70 -1.97
CA ASP A 37 0.98 18.15 -1.87
C ASP A 37 0.33 18.62 -0.58
N ASN A 38 -0.27 17.73 0.18
CA ASN A 38 -1.09 18.09 1.33
C ASN A 38 -1.09 16.98 2.39
N ILE A 39 0.10 16.56 2.82
CA ILE A 39 0.23 15.52 3.84
C ILE A 39 -0.14 16.07 5.21
N ASN A 40 -1.06 15.40 5.89
CA ASN A 40 -1.33 15.66 7.29
C ASN A 40 -0.54 14.64 8.14
N TYR A 41 0.61 15.04 8.63
CA TYR A 41 1.50 14.15 9.36
C TYR A 41 0.95 13.67 10.71
N PHE A 42 -0.07 14.33 11.24
CA PHE A 42 -0.72 13.91 12.48
C PHE A 42 -1.77 12.83 12.28
N LYS A 43 -2.33 12.74 11.08
CA LYS A 43 -3.44 11.84 10.78
C LYS A 43 -3.12 10.81 9.70
N ILE A 44 -1.97 10.91 9.06
CA ILE A 44 -1.62 10.00 7.96
C ILE A 44 -1.67 8.55 8.42
N GLY A 45 -2.25 7.71 7.58
CA GLY A 45 -2.48 6.31 7.89
C GLY A 45 -3.88 6.03 8.45
N SER A 46 -4.61 7.07 8.86
CA SER A 46 -5.96 6.93 9.42
C SER A 46 -7.07 7.38 8.47
N GLY A 47 -6.70 7.83 7.26
CA GLY A 47 -7.69 8.29 6.30
C GLY A 47 -8.56 7.18 5.73
N THR A 48 -9.70 7.57 5.18
CA THR A 48 -10.65 6.65 4.57
C THR A 48 -11.04 7.11 3.18
N SER A 49 -11.52 6.19 2.36
CA SER A 49 -12.09 6.52 1.05
C SER A 49 -13.50 7.11 1.18
N LYS A 50 -14.12 6.96 2.35
CA LYS A 50 -15.53 7.32 2.60
C LYS A 50 -16.53 6.47 1.81
N LEU A 51 -16.06 5.38 1.20
CA LEU A 51 -16.90 4.42 0.48
C LEU A 51 -17.26 3.20 1.32
N GLY A 52 -16.75 3.15 2.55
CA GLY A 52 -16.95 2.02 3.46
C GLY A 52 -15.77 1.06 3.42
N LYS A 53 -15.80 0.12 4.35
CA LYS A 53 -14.72 -0.86 4.51
C LYS A 53 -15.00 -2.09 3.68
N LEU A 54 -13.94 -2.76 3.27
CA LEU A 54 -13.99 -3.99 2.50
C LEU A 54 -13.81 -5.19 3.41
N LYS A 55 -14.43 -6.29 3.01
CA LYS A 55 -14.23 -7.57 3.68
C LYS A 55 -12.89 -8.16 3.28
N SER A 56 -12.18 -8.75 4.23
CA SER A 56 -10.93 -9.46 3.95
C SER A 56 -11.17 -10.67 3.03
N GLU A 57 -10.31 -10.84 2.04
CA GLU A 57 -10.34 -11.97 1.12
C GLU A 57 -9.04 -12.76 1.27
N LEU A 58 -8.98 -13.58 2.30
CA LEU A 58 -7.77 -14.32 2.67
C LEU A 58 -7.61 -15.59 1.85
N SER A 59 -6.36 -15.94 1.54
CA SER A 59 -6.04 -17.16 0.79
C SER A 59 -4.82 -17.83 1.42
N ASN A 60 -4.94 -19.14 1.68
CA ASN A 60 -3.82 -19.94 2.15
C ASN A 60 -2.94 -20.45 1.00
N ASP A 61 -3.39 -20.23 -0.24
CA ASP A 61 -2.69 -20.71 -1.43
C ASP A 61 -1.85 -19.64 -2.11
N TYR A 62 -2.01 -18.38 -1.70
CA TYR A 62 -1.29 -17.27 -2.30
C TYR A 62 0.00 -17.00 -1.51
N GLU A 63 1.14 -17.23 -2.13
CA GLU A 63 2.44 -17.01 -1.50
C GLU A 63 2.81 -15.53 -1.48
N PHE A 64 3.21 -15.03 -0.32
CA PHE A 64 3.66 -13.65 -0.16
C PHE A 64 5.16 -13.53 -0.46
N LYS A 65 5.47 -13.46 -1.74
CA LYS A 65 6.84 -13.25 -2.24
C LYS A 65 7.11 -11.78 -2.50
N ALA A 66 8.40 -11.42 -2.59
CA ALA A 66 8.81 -10.06 -2.92
C ALA A 66 8.04 -9.54 -4.14
N GLY A 67 7.49 -8.33 -4.02
CA GLY A 67 6.65 -7.71 -5.03
C GLY A 67 5.15 -7.88 -4.82
N THR A 68 4.71 -8.72 -3.89
CA THR A 68 3.29 -8.88 -3.59
C THR A 68 2.69 -7.56 -3.10
N VAL A 69 1.55 -7.21 -3.69
CA VAL A 69 0.73 -6.06 -3.26
C VAL A 69 -0.45 -6.61 -2.48
N ALA A 70 -0.68 -6.09 -1.29
CA ALA A 70 -1.77 -6.53 -0.41
C ALA A 70 -2.44 -5.33 0.25
N MET A 71 -3.68 -5.53 0.70
CA MET A 71 -4.44 -4.49 1.40
C MET A 71 -3.93 -4.32 2.83
N ALA A 72 -3.68 -3.06 3.20
CA ALA A 72 -3.45 -2.72 4.60
C ALA A 72 -4.78 -2.74 5.36
N ARG A 73 -4.72 -3.06 6.65
CA ARG A 73 -5.88 -3.10 7.53
C ARG A 73 -5.47 -2.90 8.98
N GLY A 74 -6.40 -2.49 9.79
CA GLY A 74 -6.31 -2.67 11.24
C GLY A 74 -6.78 -4.09 11.58
N GLU A 75 -7.99 -4.21 12.10
CA GLU A 75 -8.61 -5.53 12.31
C GLU A 75 -9.05 -6.14 10.96
N PHE A 76 -9.42 -7.41 10.97
CA PHE A 76 -10.01 -8.04 9.79
C PHE A 76 -11.28 -7.28 9.35
N ASP A 77 -11.52 -7.28 8.05
CA ASP A 77 -12.70 -6.63 7.45
C ASP A 77 -12.72 -5.11 7.64
N THR A 78 -11.54 -4.49 7.80
CA THR A 78 -11.41 -3.02 7.87
C THR A 78 -10.60 -2.43 6.73
N GLU A 79 -10.32 -3.22 5.71
CA GLU A 79 -9.61 -2.77 4.51
C GLU A 79 -10.39 -1.62 3.84
N ASP A 80 -9.68 -0.64 3.34
CA ASP A 80 -10.28 0.52 2.68
C ASP A 80 -9.48 0.84 1.41
N SER A 81 -8.62 1.84 1.43
CA SER A 81 -7.85 2.25 0.25
C SER A 81 -6.36 1.97 0.37
N GLU A 82 -5.84 1.80 1.58
CA GLU A 82 -4.41 1.66 1.78
C GLU A 82 -3.92 0.26 1.41
N PHE A 83 -2.73 0.23 0.84
CA PHE A 83 -2.08 -1.02 0.44
C PHE A 83 -0.60 -0.96 0.79
N PHE A 84 0.02 -2.12 0.83
CA PHE A 84 1.47 -2.23 0.99
C PHE A 84 2.05 -3.18 -0.04
N ILE A 85 3.33 -2.99 -0.33
CA ILE A 85 4.09 -3.83 -1.24
C ILE A 85 5.26 -4.40 -0.45
N ILE A 86 5.38 -5.72 -0.41
CA ILE A 86 6.50 -6.33 0.30
C ILE A 86 7.73 -6.40 -0.61
N LEU A 87 8.88 -6.14 -0.01
CA LEU A 87 10.16 -6.08 -0.72
C LEU A 87 10.98 -7.36 -0.57
N LYS A 88 10.48 -8.29 0.22
CA LYS A 88 11.09 -9.61 0.44
C LYS A 88 9.97 -10.63 0.65
N ASP A 89 10.33 -11.91 0.61
CA ASP A 89 9.38 -12.97 0.91
C ASP A 89 8.98 -12.92 2.40
N ILE A 90 7.66 -12.88 2.68
CA ILE A 90 7.13 -12.87 4.05
C ILE A 90 6.03 -13.93 4.16
N PRO A 91 6.39 -15.22 4.32
CA PRO A 91 5.39 -16.30 4.38
C PRO A 91 4.36 -16.14 5.50
N LEU A 92 4.74 -15.45 6.58
CA LEU A 92 3.85 -15.21 7.72
C LEU A 92 2.62 -14.37 7.36
N TYR A 93 2.65 -13.64 6.25
CA TYR A 93 1.51 -12.82 5.82
C TYR A 93 0.47 -13.63 5.05
N GLN A 94 0.82 -14.84 4.62
CA GLN A 94 -0.10 -15.72 3.93
C GLN A 94 -1.28 -16.09 4.84
N GLY A 95 -2.51 -15.88 4.34
CA GLY A 95 -3.71 -16.08 5.14
C GLY A 95 -4.03 -14.96 6.12
N GLU A 96 -3.18 -13.92 6.21
CA GLU A 96 -3.37 -12.82 7.16
C GLU A 96 -3.79 -11.51 6.46
N TYR A 97 -3.39 -11.32 5.21
CA TYR A 97 -3.71 -10.13 4.43
C TYR A 97 -4.30 -10.51 3.08
N THR A 98 -5.19 -9.65 2.59
CA THR A 98 -5.80 -9.83 1.27
C THR A 98 -4.79 -9.53 0.17
N PRO A 99 -4.33 -10.51 -0.60
CA PRO A 99 -3.43 -10.27 -1.71
C PRO A 99 -4.20 -9.66 -2.89
N LEU A 100 -3.57 -8.73 -3.59
CA LEU A 100 -4.17 -8.03 -4.72
C LEU A 100 -3.49 -8.35 -6.04
N GLY A 101 -2.19 -8.57 -6.00
CA GLY A 101 -1.42 -8.78 -7.20
C GLY A 101 0.07 -8.66 -6.93
N LYS A 102 0.82 -8.36 -7.98
CA LYS A 102 2.28 -8.35 -7.94
C LYS A 102 2.82 -7.19 -8.76
N VAL A 103 3.84 -6.54 -8.24
CA VAL A 103 4.59 -5.53 -8.99
C VAL A 103 5.42 -6.22 -10.06
N ILE A 104 5.27 -5.79 -11.30
CA ILE A 104 6.05 -6.32 -12.41
C ILE A 104 7.07 -5.33 -12.97
N PHE A 105 6.91 -4.04 -12.65
CA PHE A 105 7.87 -2.99 -12.98
C PHE A 105 8.06 -2.06 -11.79
N GLY A 106 9.28 -1.69 -11.49
CA GLY A 106 9.58 -0.67 -10.49
C GLY A 106 9.92 -1.19 -9.10
N LEU A 107 10.01 -2.49 -8.88
CA LEU A 107 10.33 -3.03 -7.55
C LEU A 107 11.71 -2.54 -7.06
N ASP A 108 12.70 -2.47 -7.94
CA ASP A 108 14.03 -1.98 -7.58
C ASP A 108 14.00 -0.51 -7.16
N ALA A 109 13.14 0.30 -7.78
CA ALA A 109 12.96 1.69 -7.39
C ALA A 109 12.36 1.79 -5.98
N LEU A 110 11.40 0.92 -5.64
CA LEU A 110 10.80 0.91 -4.32
C LEU A 110 11.80 0.57 -3.21
N LYS A 111 12.82 -0.21 -3.51
CA LYS A 111 13.87 -0.54 -2.55
C LYS A 111 14.79 0.65 -2.23
N LYS A 112 14.72 1.73 -3.01
CA LYS A 112 15.59 2.90 -2.90
C LYS A 112 14.90 4.13 -2.33
N ILE A 113 13.60 4.08 -2.07
CA ILE A 113 12.87 5.23 -1.55
C ILE A 113 13.22 5.48 -0.08
N LYS A 114 12.83 6.64 0.41
CA LYS A 114 13.12 7.06 1.79
C LYS A 114 12.49 6.12 2.79
N VAL A 115 13.31 5.62 3.72
CA VAL A 115 12.85 4.76 4.80
C VAL A 115 12.32 5.59 5.96
N GLY A 116 11.47 4.98 6.78
CA GLY A 116 10.91 5.61 7.95
C GLY A 116 11.91 5.77 9.09
N ASN A 117 11.54 6.57 10.04
CA ASN A 117 12.27 6.73 11.29
C ASN A 117 11.91 5.59 12.27
N LYS A 118 12.07 5.81 13.56
CA LYS A 118 11.78 4.78 14.59
C LYS A 118 10.32 4.31 14.60
N THR A 119 9.40 5.07 14.01
CA THR A 119 7.98 4.72 13.92
C THR A 119 7.61 4.16 12.55
N ASP A 120 8.57 3.96 11.66
CA ASP A 120 8.41 3.55 10.27
C ASP A 120 7.73 4.61 9.38
N TYR A 121 7.32 5.72 9.94
CA TYR A 121 6.74 6.83 9.18
C TYR A 121 7.84 7.73 8.60
N VAL A 122 7.58 8.23 7.40
CA VAL A 122 8.57 8.97 6.60
C VAL A 122 8.20 10.45 6.56
N LEU A 123 9.15 11.32 6.91
CA LEU A 123 9.01 12.76 6.66
C LEU A 123 9.43 13.07 5.22
N ARG A 124 8.64 13.89 4.53
CA ARG A 124 8.86 14.22 3.11
C ARG A 124 9.02 12.97 2.26
N PRO A 125 8.03 12.08 2.28
CA PRO A 125 8.16 10.79 1.62
C PRO A 125 8.19 10.91 0.10
N ASP A 126 8.73 9.89 -0.54
CA ASP A 126 8.53 9.69 -1.96
C ASP A 126 7.06 9.37 -2.23
N TYR A 127 6.61 9.56 -3.46
CA TYR A 127 5.20 9.40 -3.80
C TYR A 127 5.03 8.67 -5.11
N ILE A 128 3.82 8.17 -5.32
CA ILE A 128 3.46 7.46 -6.55
C ILE A 128 3.24 8.49 -7.64
N LYS A 129 4.05 8.45 -8.68
CA LYS A 129 3.84 9.29 -9.86
C LYS A 129 2.75 8.72 -10.74
N GLU A 130 2.78 7.40 -10.94
CA GLU A 130 1.82 6.71 -11.76
C GLU A 130 1.65 5.27 -11.26
N PHE A 131 0.40 4.83 -11.16
CA PHE A 131 0.04 3.48 -10.79
C PHE A 131 -0.87 2.92 -11.87
N GLN A 132 -0.45 1.85 -12.52
CA GLN A 132 -1.22 1.22 -13.59
C GLN A 132 -1.44 -0.26 -13.31
N LEU A 133 -2.61 -0.74 -13.70
CA LEU A 133 -2.90 -2.16 -13.73
C LEU A 133 -2.60 -2.69 -15.12
N LEU A 134 -1.84 -3.79 -15.17
CA LEU A 134 -1.63 -4.51 -16.41
C LEU A 134 -2.48 -5.77 -16.37
N GLU A 135 -3.38 -5.87 -17.34
CA GLU A 135 -4.26 -7.03 -17.48
C GLU A 135 -3.63 -8.02 -18.46
N HIS A 136 -3.82 -9.30 -18.16
CA HIS A 136 -3.34 -10.39 -19.00
C HIS A 136 -4.52 -11.05 -19.72
#